data_21ece83bafb979b731733abc71e7a278
#
_entry.id   21ece83bafb979b731733abc71e7a278
#
_cell.length_a   1.000
_cell.length_b   1.000
_cell.length_c   1.000
_cell.angle_alpha   90.00
_cell.angle_beta   90.00
_cell.angle_gamma   90.00
#
_symmetry.space_group_name_H-M   'P 1'
#
loop_
_entity.id
_entity.type
_entity.pdbx_description
1 polymer ?
#
loop_
_entity_poly.entity_id
_entity_poly.type
_entity_poly.pdbx_seq_one_letter_code
_entity_poly.pdbx_strand_id
1 'polypeptide(L)'
;FSADELFNTGGSSSLVSYYGYDHTGEKITGKQSLQDFFTGVDGKRNIGAWEPIYMAGYIQDKFYFNDLIFNIGIRVDRFDGNQQGLKDPYLLYSSYTAGELRNAGRGSEVPNSIGDDYILYVDKLSSSSTLDNVEVRGFRNQNGNSWYNANGEVVSNPNDISGSSGQPLPFRKGELSETGLPKQISTDAFKDYEPQIVAMPRIAFSFPVSDKSEF
;
A
#
# COMPACT_ATOMS: atom_id res chain seq x y z
N PHE A 1 25.29 -11.47 19.33
CA PHE A 1 24.00 -11.73 18.69
C PHE A 1 23.97 -11.03 17.34
N SER A 2 23.43 -11.69 16.31
CA SER A 2 23.10 -11.09 15.03
C SER A 2 21.64 -10.61 15.03
N ALA A 3 21.27 -9.77 14.05
CA ALA A 3 19.88 -9.33 13.92
C ALA A 3 18.93 -10.53 13.72
N ASP A 4 19.36 -11.56 12.98
CA ASP A 4 18.54 -12.73 12.69
C ASP A 4 18.36 -13.64 13.92
N GLU A 5 19.29 -13.65 14.87
CA GLU A 5 19.15 -14.39 16.14
C GLU A 5 18.11 -13.79 17.08
N LEU A 6 17.81 -12.51 16.94
CA LEU A 6 16.79 -11.81 17.72
C LEU A 6 15.37 -11.99 17.15
N PHE A 7 15.26 -12.41 15.89
CA PHE A 7 13.98 -12.79 15.31
C PHE A 7 13.70 -14.28 15.57
N ASN A 8 12.56 -14.56 16.15
CA ASN A 8 12.10 -15.93 16.29
C ASN A 8 11.59 -16.47 14.96
N THR A 9 12.45 -17.06 14.15
CA THR A 9 12.11 -17.60 12.83
C THR A 9 11.23 -18.84 12.89
N GLY A 10 11.14 -19.49 14.04
CA GLY A 10 10.28 -20.67 14.27
C GLY A 10 9.01 -20.38 15.07
N GLY A 11 8.79 -19.14 15.48
CA GLY A 11 7.66 -18.73 16.31
C GLY A 11 6.86 -17.57 15.73
N SER A 12 5.75 -17.24 16.35
CA SER A 12 4.83 -16.19 15.92
C SER A 12 5.19 -14.79 16.42
N SER A 13 6.23 -14.64 17.20
CA SER A 13 6.65 -13.34 17.79
C SER A 13 8.16 -13.22 17.85
N SER A 14 8.68 -12.01 17.64
CA SER A 14 10.09 -11.72 17.87
C SER A 14 10.42 -11.74 19.34
N LEU A 15 11.67 -12.10 19.67
CA LEU A 15 12.18 -12.12 21.05
C LEU A 15 12.33 -10.71 21.61
N VAL A 16 12.62 -9.73 20.75
CA VAL A 16 12.77 -8.33 21.11
C VAL A 16 12.11 -7.42 20.07
N SER A 17 11.73 -6.22 20.48
CA SER A 17 11.31 -5.12 19.61
C SER A 17 12.32 -3.99 19.75
N TYR A 18 12.91 -3.55 18.63
CA TYR A 18 13.97 -2.52 18.65
C TYR A 18 13.84 -1.55 17.46
N TYR A 19 12.63 -1.10 17.20
CA TYR A 19 12.38 -0.09 16.15
C TYR A 19 13.20 1.18 16.41
N GLY A 20 13.95 1.60 15.40
CA GLY A 20 14.81 2.78 15.47
C GLY A 20 16.19 2.53 16.08
N TYR A 21 16.49 1.31 16.48
CA TYR A 21 17.80 0.90 16.96
C TYR A 21 18.22 -0.40 16.27
N ASP A 22 19.51 -0.58 16.08
CA ASP A 22 20.06 -1.86 15.61
C ASP A 22 20.15 -2.87 16.75
N HIS A 23 20.60 -4.10 16.43
CA HIS A 23 20.73 -5.19 17.39
C HIS A 23 21.83 -4.95 18.44
N THR A 24 22.71 -3.96 18.25
CA THR A 24 23.72 -3.56 19.23
C THR A 24 23.25 -2.43 20.14
N GLY A 25 22.08 -1.84 19.84
CA GLY A 25 21.52 -0.71 20.58
C GLY A 25 21.94 0.65 20.00
N GLU A 26 22.59 0.69 18.85
CA GLU A 26 22.88 1.94 18.16
C GLU A 26 21.63 2.47 17.44
N LYS A 27 21.42 3.78 17.55
CA LYS A 27 20.28 4.43 16.90
C LYS A 27 20.45 4.41 15.38
N ILE A 28 19.44 3.86 14.68
CA ILE A 28 19.37 3.92 13.23
C ILE A 28 18.98 5.34 12.82
N THR A 29 19.83 6.00 12.04
CA THR A 29 19.61 7.35 11.53
C THR A 29 19.29 7.33 10.05
N GLY A 30 18.40 8.22 9.61
CA GLY A 30 17.96 8.32 8.23
C GLY A 30 16.88 7.31 7.83
N LYS A 31 16.29 7.56 6.66
CA LYS A 31 15.24 6.70 6.08
C LYS A 31 15.86 5.40 5.57
N GLN A 32 15.51 4.31 6.18
CA GLN A 32 15.92 2.97 5.72
C GLN A 32 15.08 2.56 4.52
N SER A 33 15.72 1.93 3.51
CA SER A 33 14.99 1.39 2.38
C SER A 33 14.38 0.03 2.72
N LEU A 34 13.21 -0.26 2.18
CA LEU A 34 12.62 -1.60 2.28
C LEU A 34 13.50 -2.66 1.58
N GLN A 35 14.21 -2.27 0.52
CA GLN A 35 15.14 -3.17 -0.17
C GLN A 35 16.25 -3.63 0.77
N ASP A 36 16.88 -2.71 1.51
CA ASP A 36 17.94 -3.04 2.47
C ASP A 36 17.42 -3.93 3.60
N PHE A 37 16.22 -3.67 4.08
CA PHE A 37 15.55 -4.51 5.07
C PHE A 37 15.33 -5.94 4.54
N PHE A 38 14.85 -6.10 3.32
CA PHE A 38 14.58 -7.41 2.74
C PHE A 38 15.85 -8.17 2.37
N THR A 39 16.86 -7.48 1.86
CA THR A 39 18.12 -8.12 1.44
C THR A 39 19.10 -8.37 2.59
N GLY A 40 18.96 -7.61 3.67
CA GLY A 40 19.85 -7.70 4.82
C GLY A 40 21.25 -7.21 4.49
N VAL A 41 21.51 -5.92 4.57
CA VAL A 41 22.84 -5.34 4.34
C VAL A 41 23.76 -5.72 5.49
N ASP A 42 24.91 -6.31 5.18
CA ASP A 42 25.91 -6.77 6.16
C ASP A 42 25.32 -7.67 7.27
N GLY A 43 24.34 -8.50 6.92
CA GLY A 43 23.64 -9.38 7.89
C GLY A 43 22.70 -8.63 8.84
N LYS A 44 22.44 -7.36 8.59
CA LYS A 44 21.54 -6.52 9.40
C LYS A 44 20.25 -6.26 8.66
N ARG A 45 19.13 -6.38 9.36
CA ARG A 45 17.78 -6.01 8.88
C ARG A 45 17.28 -4.83 9.69
N ASN A 46 17.84 -3.68 9.40
CA ASN A 46 17.53 -2.47 10.15
C ASN A 46 16.10 -2.00 9.89
N ILE A 47 15.37 -1.72 10.95
CA ILE A 47 14.04 -1.09 10.90
C ILE A 47 14.20 0.29 11.52
N GLY A 48 14.10 1.34 10.69
CA GLY A 48 14.15 2.72 11.15
C GLY A 48 12.98 3.07 12.05
N ALA A 49 13.15 4.08 12.88
CA ALA A 49 12.06 4.65 13.64
C ALA A 49 10.99 5.23 12.69
N TRP A 50 9.74 5.16 13.09
CA TRP A 50 8.68 5.86 12.39
C TRP A 50 8.80 7.35 12.69
N GLU A 51 9.01 8.15 11.66
CA GLU A 51 9.23 9.59 11.74
C GLU A 51 8.21 10.34 10.85
N PRO A 52 6.92 10.36 11.22
CA PRO A 52 5.91 11.05 10.44
C PRO A 52 6.12 12.56 10.49
N ILE A 53 5.76 13.24 9.39
CA ILE A 53 5.86 14.69 9.27
C ILE A 53 4.45 15.29 9.31
N TYR A 54 4.21 16.16 10.28
CA TYR A 54 2.98 16.92 10.36
C TYR A 54 3.27 18.42 10.28
N MET A 55 2.59 19.10 9.38
CA MET A 55 2.66 20.55 9.23
C MET A 55 1.25 21.13 9.19
N ALA A 56 1.04 22.26 9.83
CA ALA A 56 -0.20 22.99 9.78
C ALA A 56 0.04 24.48 9.68
N GLY A 57 -0.77 25.14 8.85
CA GLY A 57 -0.81 26.58 8.73
C GLY A 57 -2.24 27.07 8.82
N TYR A 58 -2.45 28.24 9.38
CA TYR A 58 -3.77 28.86 9.39
C TYR A 58 -3.68 30.36 9.18
N ILE A 59 -4.74 30.90 8.61
CA ILE A 59 -4.99 32.35 8.53
C ILE A 59 -6.41 32.59 9.01
N GLN A 60 -6.59 33.61 9.80
CA GLN A 60 -7.89 34.00 10.33
C GLN A 60 -7.98 35.53 10.37
N ASP A 61 -9.14 36.04 10.01
CA ASP A 61 -9.46 37.47 10.10
C ASP A 61 -10.75 37.66 10.89
N LYS A 62 -10.83 38.84 11.51
CA LYS A 62 -11.95 39.25 12.37
C LYS A 62 -12.56 40.55 11.84
N PHE A 63 -13.81 40.46 11.40
CA PHE A 63 -14.56 41.56 10.87
C PHE A 63 -15.65 42.02 11.84
N TYR A 64 -15.83 43.34 11.91
CA TYR A 64 -16.89 43.96 12.67
C TYR A 64 -17.88 44.59 11.70
N PHE A 65 -19.14 44.20 11.82
CA PHE A 65 -20.21 44.76 11.03
C PHE A 65 -21.40 45.08 11.96
N ASN A 66 -21.55 46.36 12.28
CA ASN A 66 -22.45 46.83 13.35
C ASN A 66 -22.14 46.09 14.65
N ASP A 67 -23.14 45.43 15.24
CA ASP A 67 -23.02 44.65 16.48
C ASP A 67 -22.57 43.19 16.24
N LEU A 68 -22.34 42.80 14.98
CA LEU A 68 -21.91 41.47 14.63
C LEU A 68 -20.39 41.39 14.49
N ILE A 69 -19.82 40.37 15.06
CA ILE A 69 -18.40 40.05 14.95
C ILE A 69 -18.30 38.71 14.18
N PHE A 70 -17.62 38.76 13.04
CA PHE A 70 -17.33 37.59 12.23
C PHE A 70 -15.87 37.19 12.37
N ASN A 71 -15.63 35.93 12.65
CA ASN A 71 -14.30 35.34 12.55
C ASN A 71 -14.32 34.37 11.36
N ILE A 72 -13.53 34.65 10.35
CA ILE A 72 -13.42 33.81 9.16
C ILE A 72 -11.97 33.39 9.03
N GLY A 73 -11.75 32.10 8.85
CA GLY A 73 -10.40 31.58 8.71
C GLY A 73 -10.36 30.30 7.90
N ILE A 74 -9.17 29.93 7.53
CA ILE A 74 -8.86 28.65 6.92
C ILE A 74 -7.62 28.07 7.58
N ARG A 75 -7.66 26.77 7.89
CA ARG A 75 -6.52 25.98 8.33
C ARG A 75 -6.22 24.93 7.27
N VAL A 76 -4.96 24.77 6.94
CA VAL A 76 -4.47 23.72 6.05
C VAL A 76 -3.51 22.85 6.82
N ASP A 77 -3.80 21.57 6.87
CA ASP A 77 -2.97 20.56 7.51
C ASP A 77 -2.38 19.63 6.45
N ARG A 78 -1.11 19.29 6.59
CA ARG A 78 -0.40 18.30 5.79
C ARG A 78 0.13 17.22 6.71
N PHE A 79 -0.28 15.99 6.47
CA PHE A 79 0.27 14.80 7.12
C PHE A 79 1.00 13.93 6.11
N ASP A 80 2.22 13.54 6.44
CA ASP A 80 3.05 12.65 5.65
C ASP A 80 3.54 11.52 6.56
N GLY A 81 3.16 10.29 6.23
CA GLY A 81 3.58 9.10 6.98
C GLY A 81 5.08 8.83 6.90
N ASN A 82 5.78 9.47 5.94
CA ASN A 82 7.22 9.35 5.70
C ASN A 82 7.72 7.88 5.66
N GLN A 83 6.92 7.01 5.10
CA GLN A 83 7.22 5.58 4.95
C GLN A 83 6.65 5.03 3.64
N GLN A 84 7.10 3.86 3.27
CA GLN A 84 6.56 3.16 2.11
C GLN A 84 5.35 2.31 2.50
N GLY A 85 4.40 2.20 1.58
CA GLY A 85 3.24 1.34 1.70
C GLY A 85 3.09 0.46 0.45
N LEU A 86 2.19 -0.51 0.49
CA LEU A 86 1.87 -1.31 -0.69
C LEU A 86 1.19 -0.44 -1.75
N LYS A 87 1.59 -0.60 -3.02
CA LYS A 87 0.87 -0.03 -4.18
C LYS A 87 -0.53 -0.61 -4.28
N ASP A 88 -0.64 -1.89 -4.00
CA ASP A 88 -1.87 -2.66 -4.06
C ASP A 88 -1.97 -3.54 -2.81
N PRO A 89 -3.05 -3.42 -1.99
CA PRO A 89 -3.17 -4.15 -0.73
C PRO A 89 -3.24 -5.68 -0.89
N TYR A 90 -3.50 -6.17 -2.12
CA TYR A 90 -3.59 -7.60 -2.42
C TYR A 90 -2.32 -8.16 -3.06
N LEU A 91 -1.31 -7.30 -3.35
CA LEU A 91 -0.08 -7.72 -4.04
C LEU A 91 1.17 -7.34 -3.25
N LEU A 92 1.87 -8.36 -2.77
CA LEU A 92 3.20 -8.18 -2.18
C LEU A 92 4.31 -8.16 -3.24
N TYR A 93 4.05 -8.71 -4.42
CA TYR A 93 5.00 -8.79 -5.54
C TYR A 93 4.37 -8.20 -6.80
N SER A 94 5.19 -7.65 -7.69
CA SER A 94 4.76 -7.30 -9.03
C SER A 94 4.16 -8.50 -9.74
N SER A 95 3.02 -8.31 -10.40
CA SER A 95 2.27 -9.37 -11.05
C SER A 95 1.99 -9.02 -12.50
N TYR A 96 1.79 -10.05 -13.33
CA TYR A 96 1.40 -9.88 -14.72
C TYR A 96 -0.02 -9.35 -14.83
N THR A 97 -0.27 -8.62 -15.91
CA THR A 97 -1.57 -8.03 -16.23
C THR A 97 -2.24 -8.73 -17.42
N ALA A 98 -3.53 -8.46 -17.60
CA ALA A 98 -4.29 -8.93 -18.76
C ALA A 98 -3.71 -8.41 -20.08
N GLY A 99 -3.20 -7.16 -20.11
CA GLY A 99 -2.55 -6.59 -21.29
C GLY A 99 -1.26 -7.33 -21.65
N GLU A 100 -0.47 -7.73 -20.67
CA GLU A 100 0.74 -8.54 -20.91
C GLU A 100 0.39 -9.94 -21.45
N LEU A 101 -0.71 -10.54 -20.99
CA LEU A 101 -1.19 -11.82 -21.55
C LEU A 101 -1.65 -11.67 -23.00
N ARG A 102 -2.34 -10.57 -23.35
CA ARG A 102 -2.69 -10.24 -24.75
C ARG A 102 -1.44 -10.09 -25.61
N ASN A 103 -0.45 -9.37 -25.12
CA ASN A 103 0.82 -9.13 -25.84
C ASN A 103 1.64 -10.42 -26.01
N ALA A 104 1.48 -11.41 -25.15
CA ALA A 104 2.06 -12.73 -25.28
C ALA A 104 1.32 -13.63 -26.32
N GLY A 105 0.35 -13.11 -27.02
CA GLY A 105 -0.40 -13.86 -28.05
C GLY A 105 -1.61 -14.64 -27.52
N ARG A 106 -1.93 -14.53 -26.23
CA ARG A 106 -3.07 -15.22 -25.60
C ARG A 106 -4.29 -14.29 -25.38
N GLY A 107 -4.46 -13.30 -26.25
CA GLY A 107 -5.55 -12.33 -26.14
C GLY A 107 -6.95 -12.96 -26.20
N SER A 108 -7.12 -14.14 -26.83
CA SER A 108 -8.38 -14.86 -26.86
C SER A 108 -8.85 -15.36 -25.48
N GLU A 109 -7.95 -15.46 -24.52
CA GLU A 109 -8.26 -15.87 -23.14
C GLU A 109 -8.58 -14.66 -22.22
N VAL A 110 -8.52 -13.45 -22.78
CA VAL A 110 -8.81 -12.22 -22.04
C VAL A 110 -10.11 -11.61 -22.59
N PRO A 111 -11.22 -11.71 -21.87
CA PRO A 111 -12.49 -11.13 -22.30
C PRO A 111 -12.39 -9.62 -22.57
N ASN A 112 -13.23 -9.12 -23.48
CA ASN A 112 -13.24 -7.69 -23.86
C ASN A 112 -13.62 -6.75 -22.71
N SER A 113 -14.31 -7.26 -21.68
CA SER A 113 -14.68 -6.52 -20.48
C SER A 113 -13.50 -6.27 -19.54
N ILE A 114 -12.37 -6.94 -19.75
CA ILE A 114 -11.19 -6.88 -18.87
C ILE A 114 -10.21 -5.82 -19.41
N GLY A 115 -9.87 -4.86 -18.58
CA GLY A 115 -8.87 -3.82 -18.90
C GLY A 115 -7.44 -4.38 -18.93
N ASP A 116 -6.56 -3.72 -19.66
CA ASP A 116 -5.15 -4.15 -19.81
C ASP A 116 -4.37 -4.07 -18.49
N ASP A 117 -4.79 -3.20 -17.57
CA ASP A 117 -4.20 -2.99 -16.25
C ASP A 117 -4.67 -4.00 -15.19
N TYR A 118 -5.65 -4.87 -15.52
CA TYR A 118 -6.18 -5.84 -14.57
C TYR A 118 -5.15 -6.92 -14.28
N ILE A 119 -4.98 -7.25 -13.00
CA ILE A 119 -4.06 -8.29 -12.54
C ILE A 119 -4.57 -9.66 -12.94
N LEU A 120 -3.66 -10.47 -13.48
CA LEU A 120 -3.90 -11.85 -13.90
C LEU A 120 -3.78 -12.81 -12.70
N TYR A 121 -4.81 -13.63 -12.51
CA TYR A 121 -4.86 -14.71 -11.52
C TYR A 121 -4.87 -16.08 -12.22
N VAL A 122 -4.10 -17.01 -11.67
CA VAL A 122 -3.83 -18.31 -12.29
C VAL A 122 -4.08 -19.48 -11.34
N ASP A 123 -4.19 -20.71 -11.91
CA ASP A 123 -4.47 -21.91 -11.13
C ASP A 123 -3.31 -22.26 -10.18
N LYS A 124 -2.09 -22.29 -10.71
CA LYS A 124 -0.88 -22.68 -9.97
C LYS A 124 0.35 -21.96 -10.52
N LEU A 125 1.37 -21.86 -9.69
CA LEU A 125 2.67 -21.33 -10.05
C LEU A 125 3.79 -22.30 -9.66
N SER A 126 4.83 -22.33 -10.48
CA SER A 126 6.06 -23.09 -10.27
C SER A 126 7.22 -22.35 -10.93
N SER A 127 8.44 -22.87 -10.77
CA SER A 127 9.64 -22.34 -11.45
C SER A 127 9.56 -22.39 -12.99
N SER A 128 8.70 -23.22 -13.56
CA SER A 128 8.49 -23.34 -15.02
C SER A 128 7.28 -22.56 -15.53
N SER A 129 6.58 -21.80 -14.69
CA SER A 129 5.41 -21.04 -15.10
C SER A 129 5.80 -19.84 -15.96
N THR A 130 5.17 -19.72 -17.11
CA THR A 130 5.33 -18.63 -18.08
C THR A 130 3.96 -18.14 -18.54
N LEU A 131 3.90 -16.98 -19.20
CA LEU A 131 2.66 -16.50 -19.80
C LEU A 131 2.06 -17.47 -20.82
N ASP A 132 2.86 -18.37 -21.39
CA ASP A 132 2.41 -19.32 -22.40
C ASP A 132 1.72 -20.57 -21.82
N ASN A 133 2.02 -20.92 -20.57
CA ASN A 133 1.62 -22.22 -20.01
C ASN A 133 0.75 -22.17 -18.75
N VAL A 134 0.48 -20.98 -18.21
CA VAL A 134 -0.40 -20.84 -17.03
C VAL A 134 -1.87 -20.97 -17.41
N GLU A 135 -2.67 -21.55 -16.52
CA GLU A 135 -4.13 -21.58 -16.65
C GLU A 135 -4.74 -20.35 -15.99
N VAL A 136 -5.49 -19.57 -16.75
CA VAL A 136 -6.15 -18.35 -16.29
C VAL A 136 -7.38 -18.70 -15.46
N ARG A 137 -7.46 -18.17 -14.24
CA ARG A 137 -8.62 -18.35 -13.34
C ARG A 137 -9.47 -17.09 -13.25
N GLY A 138 -8.85 -15.91 -13.44
CA GLY A 138 -9.59 -14.66 -13.40
C GLY A 138 -8.70 -13.44 -13.39
N PHE A 139 -9.32 -12.31 -13.14
CA PHE A 139 -8.71 -10.99 -13.20
C PHE A 139 -9.20 -10.11 -12.05
N ARG A 140 -8.40 -9.11 -11.67
CA ARG A 140 -8.81 -8.12 -10.69
C ARG A 140 -8.46 -6.71 -11.14
N ASN A 141 -9.45 -5.83 -11.09
CA ASN A 141 -9.24 -4.40 -11.29
C ASN A 141 -8.56 -3.79 -10.06
N GLN A 142 -7.34 -3.27 -10.20
CA GLN A 142 -6.60 -2.63 -9.11
C GLN A 142 -7.31 -1.41 -8.54
N ASN A 143 -7.89 -0.59 -9.41
CA ASN A 143 -8.47 0.70 -9.02
C ASN A 143 -9.83 0.55 -8.31
N GLY A 144 -10.61 -0.46 -8.69
CA GLY A 144 -11.96 -0.69 -8.17
C GLY A 144 -12.09 -1.86 -7.20
N ASN A 145 -11.03 -2.63 -7.01
CA ASN A 145 -11.03 -3.88 -6.24
C ASN A 145 -12.12 -4.88 -6.67
N SER A 146 -12.55 -4.80 -7.94
CA SER A 146 -13.52 -5.71 -8.52
C SER A 146 -12.82 -6.94 -9.06
N TRP A 147 -13.43 -8.08 -8.82
CA TRP A 147 -12.92 -9.40 -9.20
C TRP A 147 -13.74 -9.99 -10.33
N TYR A 148 -13.08 -10.69 -11.24
CA TYR A 148 -13.67 -11.26 -12.44
C TYR A 148 -13.18 -12.69 -12.63
N ASN A 149 -14.07 -13.58 -13.03
CA ASN A 149 -13.68 -14.92 -13.45
C ASN A 149 -13.00 -14.91 -14.83
N ALA A 150 -12.55 -16.10 -15.29
CA ALA A 150 -11.89 -16.22 -16.60
C ALA A 150 -12.80 -15.83 -17.79
N ASN A 151 -14.12 -15.84 -17.63
CA ASN A 151 -15.07 -15.41 -18.65
C ASN A 151 -15.32 -13.89 -18.63
N GLY A 152 -14.73 -13.14 -17.69
CA GLY A 152 -14.91 -11.70 -17.53
C GLY A 152 -16.19 -11.30 -16.82
N GLU A 153 -16.81 -12.20 -16.09
CA GLU A 153 -17.98 -11.96 -15.25
C GLU A 153 -17.52 -11.52 -13.85
N VAL A 154 -18.19 -10.53 -13.28
CA VAL A 154 -17.91 -10.05 -11.92
C VAL A 154 -18.24 -11.15 -10.91
N VAL A 155 -17.32 -11.41 -9.99
CA VAL A 155 -17.52 -12.30 -8.86
C VAL A 155 -17.51 -11.54 -7.54
N SER A 156 -18.42 -11.90 -6.64
CA SER A 156 -18.55 -11.24 -5.34
C SER A 156 -17.56 -11.77 -4.32
N ASN A 157 -17.15 -13.02 -4.48
CA ASN A 157 -16.20 -13.66 -3.59
C ASN A 157 -14.89 -13.95 -4.35
N PRO A 158 -13.77 -13.36 -3.93
CA PRO A 158 -12.46 -13.63 -4.55
C PRO A 158 -12.10 -15.11 -4.62
N ASN A 159 -12.62 -15.93 -3.70
CA ASN A 159 -12.35 -17.37 -3.69
C ASN A 159 -12.97 -18.11 -4.90
N ASP A 160 -13.92 -17.51 -5.61
CA ASP A 160 -14.52 -18.10 -6.80
C ASP A 160 -13.52 -18.23 -7.95
N ILE A 161 -12.41 -17.48 -7.92
CA ILE A 161 -11.29 -17.59 -8.86
C ILE A 161 -10.10 -18.36 -8.31
N SER A 162 -10.26 -19.04 -7.17
CA SER A 162 -9.21 -19.90 -6.62
C SER A 162 -8.95 -21.08 -7.54
N GLY A 163 -7.68 -21.40 -7.69
CA GLY A 163 -7.24 -22.61 -8.37
C GLY A 163 -6.97 -23.77 -7.40
N SER A 164 -6.12 -24.67 -7.82
CA SER A 164 -5.67 -25.83 -7.03
C SER A 164 -4.96 -25.45 -5.73
N SER A 165 -4.51 -24.20 -5.59
CA SER A 165 -3.93 -23.68 -4.33
C SER A 165 -4.97 -23.39 -3.23
N GLY A 166 -6.26 -23.39 -3.55
CA GLY A 166 -7.34 -23.05 -2.63
C GLY A 166 -7.45 -21.54 -2.32
N GLN A 167 -6.67 -20.71 -2.97
CA GLN A 167 -6.66 -19.26 -2.82
C GLN A 167 -6.50 -18.56 -4.18
N PRO A 168 -7.02 -17.31 -4.35
CA PRO A 168 -6.71 -16.52 -5.52
C PRO A 168 -5.20 -16.29 -5.63
N LEU A 169 -4.61 -16.74 -6.73
CA LEU A 169 -3.16 -16.73 -6.92
C LEU A 169 -2.76 -15.75 -8.02
N PRO A 170 -2.24 -14.54 -7.69
CA PRO A 170 -1.76 -13.61 -8.70
C PRO A 170 -0.52 -14.15 -9.41
N PHE A 171 -0.45 -13.99 -10.73
CA PHE A 171 0.72 -14.42 -11.49
C PHE A 171 1.88 -13.45 -11.27
N ARG A 172 2.79 -13.82 -10.40
CA ARG A 172 3.92 -13.01 -9.97
C ARG A 172 5.00 -12.95 -11.04
N LYS A 173 5.61 -11.77 -11.18
CA LYS A 173 6.74 -11.53 -12.09
C LYS A 173 8.06 -11.98 -11.48
N GLY A 174 9.05 -12.20 -12.36
CA GLY A 174 10.40 -12.57 -11.98
C GLY A 174 10.66 -14.08 -12.05
N GLU A 175 11.87 -14.47 -11.70
CA GLU A 175 12.25 -15.88 -11.61
C GLU A 175 11.59 -16.50 -10.38
N LEU A 176 10.75 -17.51 -10.61
CA LEU A 176 9.99 -18.16 -9.54
C LEU A 176 10.73 -19.38 -8.99
N SER A 177 10.53 -19.63 -7.70
CA SER A 177 10.91 -20.89 -7.04
C SER A 177 9.94 -22.01 -7.43
N GLU A 178 10.22 -23.23 -7.01
CA GLU A 178 9.31 -24.36 -7.20
C GLU A 178 7.95 -24.16 -6.54
N THR A 179 7.90 -23.37 -5.49
CA THR A 179 6.66 -23.00 -4.78
C THR A 179 5.93 -21.81 -5.38
N GLY A 180 6.41 -21.26 -6.51
CA GLY A 180 5.82 -20.11 -7.18
C GLY A 180 6.06 -18.76 -6.49
N LEU A 181 7.02 -18.69 -5.58
CA LEU A 181 7.45 -17.41 -5.00
C LEU A 181 8.64 -16.84 -5.81
N PRO A 182 8.70 -15.51 -6.02
CA PRO A 182 9.86 -14.90 -6.63
C PRO A 182 11.14 -15.20 -5.82
N LYS A 183 12.21 -15.59 -6.51
CA LYS A 183 13.51 -15.89 -5.89
C LYS A 183 14.20 -14.61 -5.38
N GLN A 184 13.93 -13.49 -6.04
CA GLN A 184 14.45 -12.19 -5.65
C GLN A 184 13.33 -11.32 -5.10
N ILE A 185 13.60 -10.65 -4.00
CA ILE A 185 12.69 -9.68 -3.42
C ILE A 185 12.87 -8.34 -4.14
N SER A 186 11.77 -7.75 -4.57
CA SER A 186 11.73 -6.44 -5.21
C SER A 186 10.85 -5.49 -4.40
N THR A 187 11.22 -4.23 -4.38
CA THR A 187 10.40 -3.16 -3.80
C THR A 187 9.38 -2.58 -4.76
N ASP A 188 9.22 -3.16 -5.96
CA ASP A 188 8.29 -2.67 -6.98
C ASP A 188 6.82 -2.68 -6.55
N ALA A 189 6.48 -3.54 -5.58
CA ALA A 189 5.14 -3.58 -4.97
C ALA A 189 4.87 -2.45 -3.98
N PHE A 190 5.87 -1.64 -3.66
CA PHE A 190 5.77 -0.56 -2.69
C PHE A 190 5.83 0.81 -3.37
N LYS A 191 5.25 1.81 -2.74
CA LYS A 191 5.35 3.22 -3.10
C LYS A 191 5.53 4.07 -1.85
N ASP A 192 6.11 5.25 -2.01
CA ASP A 192 6.16 6.22 -0.92
C ASP A 192 4.74 6.66 -0.52
N TYR A 193 4.56 6.95 0.75
CA TYR A 193 3.31 7.48 1.26
C TYR A 193 2.96 8.80 0.58
N GLU A 194 1.76 8.92 0.08
CA GLU A 194 1.25 10.15 -0.52
C GLU A 194 0.75 11.07 0.59
N PRO A 195 1.37 12.27 0.77
CA PRO A 195 0.95 13.17 1.82
C PRO A 195 -0.51 13.59 1.68
N GLN A 196 -1.23 13.54 2.79
CA GLN A 196 -2.61 14.00 2.85
C GLN A 196 -2.64 15.49 3.18
N ILE A 197 -3.40 16.25 2.40
CA ILE A 197 -3.61 17.69 2.61
C ILE A 197 -5.10 17.91 2.85
N VAL A 198 -5.43 18.55 3.96
CA VAL A 198 -6.81 18.85 4.34
C VAL A 198 -6.94 20.35 4.59
N ALA A 199 -7.87 20.99 3.88
CA ALA A 199 -8.24 22.37 4.12
C ALA A 199 -9.52 22.43 4.96
N MET A 200 -9.49 23.17 6.05
CA MET A 200 -10.56 23.30 7.03
C MET A 200 -10.99 24.75 7.16
N PRO A 201 -12.02 25.20 6.44
CA PRO A 201 -12.58 26.52 6.64
C PRO A 201 -13.25 26.61 8.01
N ARG A 202 -13.16 27.78 8.64
CA ARG A 202 -13.82 28.11 9.91
C ARG A 202 -14.58 29.40 9.77
N ILE A 203 -15.82 29.39 10.19
CA ILE A 203 -16.66 30.56 10.27
C ILE A 203 -17.30 30.56 11.66
N ALA A 204 -17.11 31.63 12.38
CA ALA A 204 -17.82 31.86 13.63
C ALA A 204 -18.34 33.31 13.64
N PHE A 205 -19.45 33.51 14.27
CA PHE A 205 -20.01 34.84 14.50
C PHE A 205 -20.43 34.97 15.95
N SER A 206 -20.29 36.15 16.49
CA SER A 206 -20.81 36.50 17.79
C SER A 206 -21.51 37.85 17.74
N PHE A 207 -22.50 38.02 18.59
CA PHE A 207 -23.21 39.26 18.76
C PHE A 207 -23.52 39.49 20.26
N PRO A 208 -23.43 40.69 20.75
CA PRO A 208 -23.78 40.99 22.12
C PRO A 208 -25.29 40.86 22.32
N VAL A 209 -25.71 40.09 23.34
CA VAL A 209 -27.10 40.00 23.75
C VAL A 209 -27.45 41.02 24.80
N SER A 210 -26.46 41.48 25.54
CA SER A 210 -26.54 42.55 26.52
C SER A 210 -25.17 43.12 26.75
N ASP A 211 -25.08 44.29 27.41
CA ASP A 211 -23.78 44.94 27.78
C ASP A 211 -22.86 44.05 28.63
N LYS A 212 -23.34 42.88 29.05
CA LYS A 212 -22.63 41.97 29.96
C LYS A 212 -22.45 40.53 29.42
N SER A 213 -23.00 40.16 28.24
CA SER A 213 -22.95 38.78 27.69
C SER A 213 -22.81 38.80 26.17
N GLU A 214 -21.93 37.94 25.63
CA GLU A 214 -21.77 37.63 24.22
C GLU A 214 -22.09 36.15 23.97
N PHE A 215 -22.69 35.82 22.83
CA PHE A 215 -22.91 34.47 22.34
C PHE A 215 -22.21 34.24 21.01
#